data_e34433d2ca0595612214e19572cfbf03
#
_entry.id   e34433d2ca0595612214e19572cfbf03
#
_cell.length_a   1.000
_cell.length_b   1.000
_cell.length_c   1.000
_cell.angle_alpha   90.00
_cell.angle_beta   90.00
_cell.angle_gamma   90.00
#
_symmetry.space_group_name_H-M   'P 1'
#
loop_
_entity.id
_entity.type
_entity.pdbx_description
1 polymer ?
#
loop_
_entity_poly.entity_id
_entity_poly.type
_entity_poly.pdbx_seq_one_letter_code
_entity_poly.pdbx_strand_id
1 'polypeptide(L)'
;MSEELQWLPKKDKLKEIYASYHPHLEVIITRLEEYLRSIVKVSSTPAYKGRVKSFDSYYAKLLKFPPKEKNDNLPMLTDVVGMRIICAFLQDLSEVEAILKNKFEVIEVERKGAGRTFMEFGYESIHFLLQIPEEFKVGLMLPKDLIFEIQLRTILQDAWAEVEHELVYKQEFSPFDMPLRRKLASINASLNLADIIFQEIRDYQNKLNSELDKRRVGFYSMADKYTASVLPDGKAEFEDKGSTQEEQILALETIDDLILAAIEAHNQNLFEKAEKI
;
A
#
# COMPACT_ATOMS: atom_id res chain seq x y z
N MET A 1 -34.94 -1.33 28.75
CA MET A 1 -33.47 -1.36 28.96
C MET A 1 -33.16 -2.77 29.41
N SER A 2 -32.49 -3.57 28.60
CA SER A 2 -32.14 -4.95 28.93
C SER A 2 -31.21 -4.99 30.14
N GLU A 3 -31.29 -6.04 30.96
CA GLU A 3 -30.43 -6.25 32.14
C GLU A 3 -28.92 -6.17 31.82
N GLU A 4 -28.54 -6.36 30.56
CA GLU A 4 -27.17 -6.29 30.05
C GLU A 4 -26.53 -4.90 30.12
N LEU A 5 -27.31 -3.82 30.27
CA LEU A 5 -26.80 -2.43 30.29
C LEU A 5 -26.74 -1.81 31.69
N GLN A 6 -27.24 -2.51 32.73
CA GLN A 6 -27.30 -1.97 34.11
C GLN A 6 -25.94 -1.73 34.75
N TRP A 7 -24.86 -2.33 34.26
CA TRP A 7 -23.51 -2.19 34.79
C TRP A 7 -22.72 -1.05 34.16
N LEU A 8 -23.18 -0.47 33.01
CA LEU A 8 -22.48 0.63 32.35
C LEU A 8 -22.50 1.89 33.24
N PRO A 9 -21.37 2.58 33.40
CA PRO A 9 -21.35 3.87 34.07
C PRO A 9 -22.31 4.87 33.40
N LYS A 10 -22.86 5.81 34.16
CA LYS A 10 -23.65 6.89 33.57
C LYS A 10 -22.84 7.60 32.47
N LYS A 11 -23.52 8.00 31.39
CA LYS A 11 -22.91 8.61 30.19
C LYS A 11 -21.92 9.72 30.55
N ASP A 12 -22.27 10.60 31.48
CA ASP A 12 -21.43 11.74 31.87
C ASP A 12 -20.14 11.28 32.57
N LYS A 13 -20.22 10.32 33.48
CA LYS A 13 -19.06 9.72 34.14
C LYS A 13 -18.17 9.01 33.13
N LEU A 14 -18.76 8.28 32.19
CA LEU A 14 -17.99 7.60 31.15
C LEU A 14 -17.30 8.60 30.20
N LYS A 15 -17.96 9.75 29.93
CA LYS A 15 -17.39 10.83 29.13
C LYS A 15 -16.18 11.46 29.80
N GLU A 16 -16.24 11.70 31.12
CA GLU A 16 -15.09 12.21 31.90
C GLU A 16 -13.92 11.23 31.87
N ILE A 17 -14.18 9.95 32.10
CA ILE A 17 -13.15 8.90 32.02
C ILE A 17 -12.54 8.84 30.62
N TYR A 18 -13.37 8.86 29.55
CA TYR A 18 -12.89 8.85 28.19
C TYR A 18 -12.03 10.08 27.87
N ALA A 19 -12.48 11.27 28.31
CA ALA A 19 -11.74 12.51 28.13
C ALA A 19 -10.37 12.52 28.82
N SER A 20 -10.23 11.83 29.96
CA SER A 20 -8.93 11.71 30.64
C SER A 20 -7.92 10.85 29.86
N TYR A 21 -8.37 9.86 29.11
CA TYR A 21 -7.52 9.02 28.28
C TYR A 21 -7.23 9.64 26.90
N HIS A 22 -8.15 10.47 26.37
CA HIS A 22 -8.10 10.95 24.99
C HIS A 22 -6.76 11.58 24.58
N PRO A 23 -6.10 12.46 25.35
CA PRO A 23 -4.79 13.02 25.00
C PRO A 23 -3.72 11.94 24.85
N HIS A 24 -3.76 10.90 25.69
CA HIS A 24 -2.81 9.79 25.64
C HIS A 24 -3.08 8.88 24.43
N LEU A 25 -4.36 8.72 24.03
CA LEU A 25 -4.75 7.99 22.82
C LEU A 25 -4.28 8.72 21.55
N GLU A 26 -4.30 10.05 21.52
CA GLU A 26 -3.76 10.84 20.41
C GLU A 26 -2.23 10.71 20.31
N VAL A 27 -1.53 10.68 21.43
CA VAL A 27 -0.07 10.47 21.44
C VAL A 27 0.28 9.07 20.96
N ILE A 28 -0.43 8.03 21.40
CA ILE A 28 -0.13 6.66 20.98
C ILE A 28 -0.36 6.46 19.49
N ILE A 29 -1.44 7.03 18.90
CA ILE A 29 -1.68 6.91 17.47
C ILE A 29 -0.59 7.60 16.63
N THR A 30 -0.09 8.75 17.09
CA THR A 30 1.01 9.45 16.44
C THR A 30 2.29 8.62 16.45
N ARG A 31 2.68 8.06 17.61
CA ARG A 31 3.85 7.18 17.73
C ARG A 31 3.76 5.95 16.83
N LEU A 32 2.58 5.33 16.79
CA LEU A 32 2.33 4.17 15.95
C LEU A 32 2.39 4.54 14.45
N GLU A 33 1.86 5.70 14.06
CA GLU A 33 1.95 6.19 12.68
C GLU A 33 3.40 6.42 12.26
N GLU A 34 4.20 7.10 13.08
CA GLU A 34 5.63 7.34 12.81
C GLU A 34 6.39 6.02 12.67
N TYR A 35 6.13 5.06 13.55
CA TYR A 35 6.73 3.74 13.46
C TYR A 35 6.31 3.01 12.18
N LEU A 36 5.02 2.97 11.85
CA LEU A 36 4.54 2.34 10.64
C LEU A 36 5.16 2.95 9.39
N ARG A 37 5.28 4.28 9.31
CA ARG A 37 5.98 4.97 8.22
C ARG A 37 7.46 4.57 8.11
N SER A 38 8.09 4.22 9.23
CA SER A 38 9.49 3.79 9.25
C SER A 38 9.68 2.36 8.75
N ILE A 39 8.76 1.44 9.06
CA ILE A 39 8.89 0.00 8.77
C ILE A 39 8.23 -0.43 7.46
N VAL A 40 7.15 0.26 7.03
CA VAL A 40 6.45 -0.08 5.79
C VAL A 40 7.22 0.51 4.61
N LYS A 41 7.98 -0.35 3.95
CA LYS A 41 8.76 -0.04 2.74
C LYS A 41 8.24 -0.91 1.61
N VAL A 42 7.34 -0.34 0.83
CA VAL A 42 6.78 -0.93 -0.39
C VAL A 42 7.14 -0.03 -1.57
N SER A 43 6.96 -0.51 -2.78
CA SER A 43 7.37 0.25 -3.97
C SER A 43 6.53 1.50 -4.25
N SER A 44 5.28 1.55 -3.76
CA SER A 44 4.50 2.80 -3.74
C SER A 44 4.72 3.57 -2.43
N THR A 45 4.12 4.77 -2.33
CA THR A 45 4.12 5.54 -1.08
C THR A 45 2.73 5.46 -0.45
N PRO A 46 2.51 4.60 0.57
CA PRO A 46 1.21 4.48 1.22
C PRO A 46 0.81 5.77 1.95
N ALA A 47 -0.49 6.07 1.96
CA ALA A 47 -1.05 7.10 2.81
C ALA A 47 -1.51 6.50 4.15
N TYR A 48 -1.38 7.28 5.22
CA TYR A 48 -1.75 6.88 6.57
C TYR A 48 -2.80 7.84 7.11
N LYS A 49 -3.87 7.29 7.70
CA LYS A 49 -4.93 8.05 8.34
C LYS A 49 -5.19 7.45 9.73
N GLY A 50 -4.53 8.00 10.74
CA GLY A 50 -4.76 7.65 12.14
C GLY A 50 -5.97 8.38 12.72
N ARG A 51 -6.71 7.72 13.60
CA ARG A 51 -7.77 8.37 14.36
C ARG A 51 -7.99 7.73 15.72
N VAL A 52 -8.34 8.57 16.69
CA VAL A 52 -9.00 8.16 17.91
C VAL A 52 -10.51 8.30 17.71
N LYS A 53 -11.28 7.30 18.10
CA LYS A 53 -12.75 7.31 17.96
C LYS A 53 -13.33 8.43 18.81
N SER A 54 -14.29 9.21 18.30
CA SER A 54 -14.99 10.22 19.10
C SER A 54 -15.80 9.56 20.21
N PHE A 55 -15.98 10.26 21.35
CA PHE A 55 -16.78 9.73 22.47
C PHE A 55 -18.19 9.33 22.05
N ASP A 56 -18.87 10.14 21.23
CA ASP A 56 -20.23 9.85 20.80
C ASP A 56 -20.30 8.58 19.93
N SER A 57 -19.33 8.39 19.05
CA SER A 57 -19.21 7.16 18.23
C SER A 57 -18.83 5.94 19.08
N TYR A 58 -17.97 6.14 20.07
CA TYR A 58 -17.61 5.12 21.05
C TYR A 58 -18.83 4.69 21.86
N TYR A 59 -19.56 5.64 22.42
CA TYR A 59 -20.75 5.39 23.23
C TYR A 59 -21.89 4.73 22.44
N ALA A 60 -22.14 5.20 21.22
CA ALA A 60 -23.14 4.60 20.33
C ALA A 60 -22.79 3.14 20.00
N LYS A 61 -21.52 2.83 19.74
CA LYS A 61 -21.08 1.45 19.47
C LYS A 61 -21.17 0.58 20.72
N LEU A 62 -20.84 1.13 21.89
CA LEU A 62 -20.94 0.44 23.17
C LEU A 62 -22.38 0.02 23.50
N LEU A 63 -23.34 0.88 23.21
CA LEU A 63 -24.77 0.56 23.39
C LEU A 63 -25.25 -0.52 22.41
N LYS A 64 -24.73 -0.55 21.21
CA LYS A 64 -25.09 -1.53 20.18
C LYS A 64 -24.44 -2.90 20.41
N PHE A 65 -23.22 -2.91 20.91
CA PHE A 65 -22.41 -4.10 21.14
C PHE A 65 -21.78 -4.03 22.55
N PRO A 66 -22.56 -4.30 23.60
CA PRO A 66 -22.05 -4.24 24.96
C PRO A 66 -20.95 -5.29 25.16
N PRO A 67 -19.82 -4.92 25.78
CA PRO A 67 -18.74 -5.86 26.07
C PRO A 67 -19.21 -6.91 27.06
N LYS A 68 -18.70 -8.12 26.90
CA LYS A 68 -19.07 -9.28 27.75
C LYS A 68 -18.49 -9.17 29.16
N GLU A 69 -17.37 -8.48 29.32
CA GLU A 69 -16.69 -8.32 30.61
C GLU A 69 -17.06 -6.98 31.24
N LYS A 70 -17.42 -7.03 32.53
CA LYS A 70 -17.67 -5.84 33.33
C LYS A 70 -16.35 -5.20 33.69
N ASN A 71 -16.07 -4.03 33.17
CA ASN A 71 -14.92 -3.22 33.51
C ASN A 71 -15.41 -1.89 34.12
N ASP A 72 -15.03 -1.64 35.38
CA ASP A 72 -15.48 -0.45 36.12
C ASP A 72 -14.86 0.87 35.60
N ASN A 73 -13.82 0.78 34.75
CA ASN A 73 -13.15 1.95 34.20
C ASN A 73 -13.71 2.33 32.81
N LEU A 74 -13.00 1.96 31.75
CA LEU A 74 -13.41 2.24 30.37
C LEU A 74 -13.62 0.90 29.65
N PRO A 75 -14.86 0.54 29.30
CA PRO A 75 -15.10 -0.66 28.49
C PRO A 75 -14.37 -0.55 27.15
N MET A 76 -13.50 -1.52 26.84
CA MET A 76 -12.70 -1.45 25.62
C MET A 76 -13.46 -1.95 24.41
N LEU A 77 -13.40 -1.17 23.33
CA LEU A 77 -13.76 -1.58 21.97
C LEU A 77 -12.50 -1.77 21.15
N THR A 78 -12.56 -2.65 20.17
CA THR A 78 -11.41 -3.01 19.32
C THR A 78 -10.94 -1.88 18.42
N ASP A 79 -11.77 -0.86 18.20
CA ASP A 79 -11.53 0.23 17.24
C ASP A 79 -11.50 1.63 17.89
N VAL A 80 -11.10 1.70 19.17
CA VAL A 80 -10.91 2.99 19.86
C VAL A 80 -9.74 3.75 19.25
N VAL A 81 -8.66 3.05 18.98
CA VAL A 81 -7.50 3.55 18.23
C VAL A 81 -7.44 2.79 16.92
N GLY A 82 -7.49 3.50 15.82
CA GLY A 82 -7.50 2.90 14.50
C GLY A 82 -6.65 3.67 13.52
N MET A 83 -6.09 2.95 12.54
CA MET A 83 -5.34 3.51 11.44
C MET A 83 -5.74 2.87 10.13
N ARG A 84 -5.77 3.67 9.07
CA ARG A 84 -5.85 3.16 7.71
C ARG A 84 -4.48 3.29 7.05
N ILE A 85 -4.04 2.22 6.41
CA ILE A 85 -2.91 2.21 5.49
C ILE A 85 -3.48 2.04 4.09
N ILE A 86 -3.29 3.06 3.26
CA ILE A 86 -3.89 3.13 1.93
C ILE A 86 -2.79 3.00 0.90
N CYS A 87 -2.79 1.91 0.15
CA CYS A 87 -1.80 1.55 -0.85
C CYS A 87 -2.31 1.87 -2.26
N ALA A 88 -1.39 2.05 -3.20
CA ALA A 88 -1.77 2.31 -4.59
C ALA A 88 -2.20 1.03 -5.31
N PHE A 89 -1.60 -0.14 -4.97
CA PHE A 89 -1.74 -1.37 -5.72
C PHE A 89 -2.05 -2.57 -4.82
N LEU A 90 -2.65 -3.61 -5.40
CA LEU A 90 -3.01 -4.85 -4.69
C LEU A 90 -1.79 -5.58 -4.12
N GLN A 91 -0.66 -5.60 -4.85
CA GLN A 91 0.57 -6.22 -4.39
C GLN A 91 1.08 -5.57 -3.10
N ASP A 92 1.00 -4.24 -2.98
CA ASP A 92 1.44 -3.52 -1.79
C ASP A 92 0.67 -3.97 -0.54
N LEU A 93 -0.62 -4.35 -0.68
CA LEU A 93 -1.41 -4.90 0.44
C LEU A 93 -0.77 -6.16 1.00
N SER A 94 -0.34 -7.07 0.11
CA SER A 94 0.30 -8.34 0.52
C SER A 94 1.66 -8.11 1.19
N GLU A 95 2.43 -7.14 0.70
CA GLU A 95 3.72 -6.77 1.27
C GLU A 95 3.54 -6.13 2.66
N VAL A 96 2.60 -5.18 2.80
CA VAL A 96 2.28 -4.56 4.09
C VAL A 96 1.74 -5.58 5.08
N GLU A 97 0.85 -6.49 4.66
CA GLU A 97 0.35 -7.59 5.50
C GLU A 97 1.50 -8.43 6.08
N ALA A 98 2.48 -8.79 5.24
CA ALA A 98 3.65 -9.55 5.68
C ALA A 98 4.50 -8.77 6.70
N ILE A 99 4.69 -7.46 6.48
CA ILE A 99 5.42 -6.59 7.41
C ILE A 99 4.68 -6.50 8.76
N LEU A 100 3.36 -6.28 8.75
CA LEU A 100 2.57 -6.18 9.97
C LEU A 100 2.63 -7.47 10.79
N LYS A 101 2.47 -8.63 10.15
CA LYS A 101 2.57 -9.94 10.82
C LYS A 101 3.95 -10.23 11.42
N ASN A 102 5.00 -9.68 10.83
CA ASN A 102 6.37 -9.86 11.33
C ASN A 102 6.74 -8.89 12.45
N LYS A 103 6.13 -7.70 12.49
CA LYS A 103 6.52 -6.60 13.39
C LYS A 103 5.61 -6.43 14.59
N PHE A 104 4.41 -6.96 14.56
CA PHE A 104 3.42 -6.84 15.62
C PHE A 104 2.92 -8.22 16.06
N GLU A 105 2.52 -8.31 17.30
CA GLU A 105 1.72 -9.43 17.78
C GLU A 105 0.29 -9.26 17.28
N VAL A 106 -0.10 -10.17 16.37
CA VAL A 106 -1.41 -10.15 15.71
C VAL A 106 -2.41 -10.93 16.56
N ILE A 107 -3.47 -10.27 17.01
CA ILE A 107 -4.57 -10.88 17.74
C ILE A 107 -5.53 -11.53 16.77
N GLU A 108 -5.93 -10.78 15.72
CA GLU A 108 -6.91 -11.22 14.75
C GLU A 108 -6.65 -10.57 13.38
N VAL A 109 -6.95 -11.30 12.32
CA VAL A 109 -6.99 -10.78 10.95
C VAL A 109 -8.35 -11.11 10.35
N GLU A 110 -9.16 -10.08 10.10
CA GLU A 110 -10.45 -10.20 9.44
C GLU A 110 -10.35 -9.72 8.00
N ARG A 111 -10.71 -10.58 7.03
CA ARG A 111 -10.84 -10.19 5.62
C ARG A 111 -12.31 -9.88 5.33
N LYS A 112 -12.69 -8.63 5.36
CA LYS A 112 -14.05 -8.20 5.04
C LYS A 112 -14.26 -8.31 3.54
N GLY A 113 -15.32 -9.00 3.15
CA GLY A 113 -15.67 -9.20 1.73
C GLY A 113 -15.32 -10.56 1.16
N ALA A 114 -14.30 -11.24 1.64
CA ALA A 114 -13.81 -12.51 1.08
C ALA A 114 -14.81 -13.70 1.09
N GLY A 115 -15.86 -13.63 1.91
CA GLY A 115 -16.90 -14.67 1.99
C GLY A 115 -18.27 -14.25 1.46
N ARG A 116 -18.38 -13.07 0.85
CA ARG A 116 -19.66 -12.54 0.37
C ARG A 116 -20.02 -13.13 -0.97
N THR A 117 -21.31 -13.41 -1.16
CA THR A 117 -21.85 -13.80 -2.47
C THR A 117 -21.82 -12.59 -3.41
N PHE A 118 -21.84 -12.85 -4.72
CA PHE A 118 -21.91 -11.79 -5.74
C PHE A 118 -23.13 -10.85 -5.60
N MET A 119 -24.07 -11.17 -4.73
CA MET A 119 -25.23 -10.35 -4.38
C MET A 119 -25.01 -9.44 -3.17
N GLU A 120 -23.92 -9.65 -2.43
CA GLU A 120 -23.59 -8.87 -1.25
C GLU A 120 -22.50 -7.85 -1.60
N PHE A 121 -22.90 -6.57 -1.54
CA PHE A 121 -21.98 -5.48 -1.80
C PHE A 121 -21.11 -5.24 -0.59
N GLY A 122 -19.84 -5.36 -0.78
CA GLY A 122 -18.86 -5.01 0.22
C GLY A 122 -17.50 -5.07 -0.42
N TYR A 123 -16.76 -4.04 -0.22
CA TYR A 123 -15.41 -3.94 -0.67
C TYR A 123 -14.51 -4.82 0.20
N GLU A 124 -13.52 -5.45 -0.38
CA GLU A 124 -12.53 -6.19 0.38
C GLU A 124 -11.66 -5.21 1.15
N SER A 125 -11.53 -5.40 2.44
CA SER A 125 -10.54 -4.73 3.27
C SER A 125 -9.97 -5.70 4.28
N ILE A 126 -8.69 -5.57 4.59
CA ILE A 126 -8.03 -6.40 5.59
C ILE A 126 -7.97 -5.60 6.89
N HIS A 127 -8.57 -6.15 7.93
CA HIS A 127 -8.56 -5.57 9.27
C HIS A 127 -7.65 -6.39 10.17
N PHE A 128 -6.70 -5.73 10.78
CA PHE A 128 -5.82 -6.30 11.77
C PHE A 128 -6.17 -5.77 13.14
N LEU A 129 -6.30 -6.64 14.13
CA LEU A 129 -6.28 -6.28 15.52
C LEU A 129 -4.90 -6.64 16.08
N LEU A 130 -4.18 -5.65 16.59
CA LEU A 130 -2.80 -5.75 16.98
C LEU A 130 -2.61 -5.36 18.44
N GLN A 131 -1.70 -6.04 19.14
CA GLN A 131 -1.19 -5.59 20.42
C GLN A 131 -0.30 -4.36 20.21
N ILE A 132 -0.45 -3.38 21.08
CA ILE A 132 0.44 -2.22 21.10
C ILE A 132 1.70 -2.62 21.87
N PRO A 133 2.89 -2.55 21.25
CA PRO A 133 4.14 -2.86 21.93
C PRO A 133 4.37 -1.95 23.16
N GLU A 134 4.91 -2.49 24.22
CA GLU A 134 5.08 -1.78 25.51
C GLU A 134 5.95 -0.52 25.39
N GLU A 135 6.90 -0.53 24.47
CA GLU A 135 7.79 0.61 24.21
C GLU A 135 7.04 1.88 23.80
N PHE A 136 5.90 1.74 23.10
CA PHE A 136 5.07 2.87 22.70
C PHE A 136 4.18 3.40 23.82
N LYS A 137 3.94 2.60 24.87
CA LYS A 137 3.08 2.95 25.99
C LYS A 137 3.80 3.77 27.07
N VAL A 138 5.14 3.85 27.03
CA VAL A 138 5.94 4.52 28.04
C VAL A 138 5.53 5.98 28.24
N GLY A 139 5.23 6.33 29.49
CA GLY A 139 4.82 7.68 29.89
C GLY A 139 3.37 8.04 29.54
N LEU A 140 2.56 7.07 29.12
CA LEU A 140 1.16 7.27 28.78
C LEU A 140 0.25 6.57 29.78
N MET A 141 -0.84 7.21 30.12
CA MET A 141 -1.94 6.61 30.86
C MET A 141 -2.93 6.05 29.83
N LEU A 142 -2.91 4.73 29.65
CA LEU A 142 -3.74 4.04 28.69
C LEU A 142 -4.70 3.07 29.36
N PRO A 143 -5.87 2.82 28.78
CA PRO A 143 -6.77 1.78 29.26
C PRO A 143 -6.04 0.42 29.26
N LYS A 144 -6.37 -0.42 30.23
CA LYS A 144 -5.94 -1.82 30.22
C LYS A 144 -6.52 -2.52 28.98
N ASP A 145 -5.76 -3.40 28.38
CA ASP A 145 -6.16 -4.18 27.22
C ASP A 145 -6.45 -3.34 25.96
N LEU A 146 -5.86 -2.13 25.86
CA LEU A 146 -5.93 -1.33 24.67
C LEU A 146 -5.24 -2.04 23.51
N ILE A 147 -6.00 -2.32 22.48
CA ILE A 147 -5.55 -2.84 21.18
C ILE A 147 -5.73 -1.79 20.11
N PHE A 148 -5.12 -2.03 18.97
CA PHE A 148 -5.16 -1.07 17.89
C PHE A 148 -5.55 -1.76 16.57
N GLU A 149 -6.49 -1.13 15.84
CA GLU A 149 -7.00 -1.64 14.57
C GLU A 149 -6.23 -1.00 13.42
N ILE A 150 -5.71 -1.83 12.49
CA ILE A 150 -5.24 -1.35 11.18
C ILE A 150 -6.21 -1.83 10.11
N GLN A 151 -6.68 -0.90 9.28
CA GLN A 151 -7.45 -1.18 8.07
C GLN A 151 -6.53 -0.98 6.87
N LEU A 152 -6.23 -2.05 6.17
CA LEU A 152 -5.37 -2.07 4.99
C LEU A 152 -6.23 -2.11 3.74
N ARG A 153 -6.06 -1.14 2.84
CA ARG A 153 -6.90 -0.92 1.65
C ARG A 153 -6.10 -0.37 0.48
N THR A 154 -6.64 -0.53 -0.74
CA THR A 154 -6.22 0.28 -1.88
C THR A 154 -6.88 1.67 -1.84
N ILE A 155 -6.42 2.58 -2.70
CA ILE A 155 -7.04 3.90 -2.89
C ILE A 155 -8.51 3.77 -3.28
N LEU A 156 -8.82 2.85 -4.20
CA LEU A 156 -10.20 2.64 -4.67
C LEU A 156 -11.06 2.00 -3.57
N GLN A 157 -10.46 1.14 -2.77
CA GLN A 157 -11.10 0.55 -1.60
C GLN A 157 -11.43 1.59 -0.53
N ASP A 158 -10.53 2.51 -0.23
CA ASP A 158 -10.79 3.57 0.73
C ASP A 158 -11.85 4.54 0.22
N ALA A 159 -11.78 4.92 -1.06
CA ALA A 159 -12.78 5.77 -1.70
C ALA A 159 -14.19 5.15 -1.67
N TRP A 160 -14.31 3.87 -2.01
CA TRP A 160 -15.58 3.15 -1.93
C TRP A 160 -16.13 3.14 -0.50
N ALA A 161 -15.32 2.79 0.48
CA ALA A 161 -15.73 2.71 1.88
C ALA A 161 -16.24 4.07 2.42
N GLU A 162 -15.63 5.19 2.01
CA GLU A 162 -16.10 6.52 2.37
C GLU A 162 -17.46 6.82 1.71
N VAL A 163 -17.63 6.53 0.42
CA VAL A 163 -18.89 6.75 -0.29
C VAL A 163 -20.00 5.84 0.25
N GLU A 164 -19.72 4.56 0.48
CA GLU A 164 -20.68 3.62 1.05
C GLU A 164 -21.16 4.09 2.43
N HIS A 165 -20.23 4.57 3.26
CA HIS A 165 -20.56 5.11 4.58
C HIS A 165 -21.49 6.33 4.52
N GLU A 166 -21.26 7.24 3.57
CA GLU A 166 -22.13 8.41 3.38
C GLU A 166 -23.50 8.03 2.83
N LEU A 167 -23.56 7.12 1.86
CA LEU A 167 -24.81 6.77 1.17
C LEU A 167 -25.67 5.79 1.95
N VAL A 168 -25.06 4.84 2.67
CA VAL A 168 -25.79 3.73 3.31
C VAL A 168 -25.99 3.95 4.81
N TYR A 169 -24.96 4.48 5.48
CA TYR A 169 -24.96 4.55 6.95
C TYR A 169 -25.59 5.84 7.51
N LYS A 170 -25.41 6.96 6.84
CA LYS A 170 -25.91 8.28 7.31
C LYS A 170 -27.35 8.58 6.86
N GLN A 171 -27.83 7.89 5.84
CA GLN A 171 -29.20 8.09 5.39
C GLN A 171 -30.09 6.95 5.90
N GLU A 172 -31.27 7.29 6.40
CA GLU A 172 -32.32 6.35 6.80
C GLU A 172 -32.92 5.58 5.61
N PHE A 173 -32.15 5.41 4.52
CA PHE A 173 -32.58 4.65 3.37
C PHE A 173 -32.75 3.17 3.75
N SER A 174 -33.94 2.67 3.50
CA SER A 174 -34.24 1.26 3.69
C SER A 174 -33.21 0.40 2.92
N PRO A 175 -32.52 -0.53 3.59
CA PRO A 175 -31.59 -1.44 2.94
C PRO A 175 -32.25 -2.37 1.90
N PHE A 176 -33.55 -2.19 1.64
CA PHE A 176 -34.38 -3.00 0.76
C PHE A 176 -34.58 -2.43 -0.65
N ASP A 177 -34.00 -1.25 -0.99
CA ASP A 177 -34.06 -0.73 -2.36
C ASP A 177 -33.15 -1.54 -3.30
N MET A 178 -33.73 -2.53 -3.95
CA MET A 178 -33.02 -3.43 -4.89
C MET A 178 -32.36 -2.69 -6.07
N PRO A 179 -32.96 -1.66 -6.70
CA PRO A 179 -32.30 -0.89 -7.73
C PRO A 179 -31.04 -0.18 -7.25
N LEU A 180 -31.06 0.41 -6.07
CA LEU A 180 -29.89 1.07 -5.47
C LEU A 180 -28.78 0.06 -5.17
N ARG A 181 -29.12 -1.06 -4.58
CA ARG A 181 -28.18 -2.16 -4.31
C ARG A 181 -27.48 -2.65 -5.58
N ARG A 182 -28.21 -2.83 -6.68
CA ARG A 182 -27.64 -3.23 -7.97
C ARG A 182 -26.64 -2.20 -8.50
N LYS A 183 -26.94 -0.90 -8.39
CA LYS A 183 -26.04 0.16 -8.79
C LYS A 183 -24.77 0.15 -7.93
N LEU A 184 -24.91 0.04 -6.63
CA LEU A 184 -23.77 -0.05 -5.72
C LEU A 184 -22.87 -1.26 -6.05
N ALA A 185 -23.47 -2.42 -6.39
CA ALA A 185 -22.74 -3.59 -6.83
C ALA A 185 -21.94 -3.36 -8.11
N SER A 186 -22.60 -2.75 -9.09
CA SER A 186 -21.96 -2.49 -10.38
C SER A 186 -20.76 -1.55 -10.21
N ILE A 187 -20.87 -0.54 -9.34
CA ILE A 187 -19.76 0.37 -9.05
C ILE A 187 -18.64 -0.39 -8.33
N ASN A 188 -18.98 -1.20 -7.31
CA ASN A 188 -18.00 -1.99 -6.59
C ASN A 188 -17.24 -2.95 -7.51
N ALA A 189 -17.95 -3.66 -8.40
CA ALA A 189 -17.32 -4.54 -9.39
C ALA A 189 -16.40 -3.77 -10.35
N SER A 190 -16.80 -2.56 -10.77
CA SER A 190 -15.97 -1.71 -11.62
C SER A 190 -14.69 -1.23 -10.93
N LEU A 191 -14.77 -0.89 -9.63
CA LEU A 191 -13.60 -0.50 -8.83
C LEU A 191 -12.66 -1.67 -8.61
N ASN A 192 -13.18 -2.88 -8.32
CA ASN A 192 -12.37 -4.08 -8.21
C ASN A 192 -11.63 -4.39 -9.52
N LEU A 193 -12.33 -4.29 -10.65
CA LEU A 193 -11.70 -4.48 -11.95
C LEU A 193 -10.62 -3.43 -12.21
N ALA A 194 -10.85 -2.17 -11.81
CA ALA A 194 -9.85 -1.11 -11.96
C ALA A 194 -8.60 -1.38 -11.11
N ASP A 195 -8.73 -1.88 -9.87
CA ASP A 195 -7.58 -2.27 -9.04
C ASP A 195 -6.75 -3.39 -9.70
N ILE A 196 -7.42 -4.38 -10.31
CA ILE A 196 -6.76 -5.46 -11.05
C ILE A 196 -6.00 -4.90 -12.26
N ILE A 197 -6.64 -4.03 -13.05
CA ILE A 197 -6.01 -3.43 -14.23
C ILE A 197 -4.80 -2.57 -13.83
N PHE A 198 -4.90 -1.78 -12.75
CA PHE A 198 -3.76 -1.00 -12.26
C PHE A 198 -2.59 -1.89 -11.83
N GLN A 199 -2.87 -3.04 -11.20
CA GLN A 199 -1.84 -4.00 -10.86
C GLN A 199 -1.19 -4.60 -12.13
N GLU A 200 -1.97 -4.98 -13.13
CA GLU A 200 -1.46 -5.52 -14.40
C GLU A 200 -0.59 -4.51 -15.15
N ILE A 201 -1.00 -3.23 -15.20
CA ILE A 201 -0.19 -2.15 -15.79
C ILE A 201 1.14 -1.99 -15.07
N ARG A 202 1.12 -2.01 -13.73
CA ARG A 202 2.34 -1.93 -12.92
C ARG A 202 3.29 -3.10 -13.17
N ASP A 203 2.75 -4.32 -13.22
CA ASP A 203 3.53 -5.53 -13.47
C ASP A 203 4.18 -5.48 -14.85
N TYR A 204 3.46 -4.99 -15.84
CA TYR A 204 4.00 -4.75 -17.19
C TYR A 204 5.11 -3.70 -17.18
N GLN A 205 4.91 -2.57 -16.50
CA GLN A 205 5.96 -1.53 -16.36
C GLN A 205 7.21 -2.07 -15.67
N ASN A 206 7.05 -2.84 -14.60
CA ASN A 206 8.17 -3.45 -13.87
C ASN A 206 8.95 -4.42 -14.77
N LYS A 207 8.23 -5.22 -15.59
CA LYS A 207 8.85 -6.11 -16.57
C LYS A 207 9.67 -5.32 -17.61
N LEU A 208 9.08 -4.28 -18.21
CA LEU A 208 9.78 -3.42 -19.16
C LEU A 208 11.03 -2.78 -18.56
N ASN A 209 10.91 -2.21 -17.36
CA ASN A 209 12.07 -1.61 -16.66
C ASN A 209 13.18 -2.64 -16.42
N SER A 210 12.82 -3.84 -15.98
CA SER A 210 13.79 -4.92 -15.80
C SER A 210 14.49 -5.33 -17.10
N GLU A 211 13.77 -5.36 -18.21
CA GLU A 211 14.36 -5.65 -19.53
C GLU A 211 15.28 -4.51 -19.99
N LEU A 212 14.89 -3.26 -19.80
CA LEU A 212 15.71 -2.10 -20.10
C LEU A 212 16.99 -2.06 -19.25
N ASP A 213 16.89 -2.37 -17.96
CA ASP A 213 18.04 -2.42 -17.07
C ASP A 213 19.02 -3.53 -17.49
N LYS A 214 18.54 -4.70 -17.89
CA LYS A 214 19.39 -5.77 -18.43
C LYS A 214 20.13 -5.32 -19.70
N ARG A 215 19.45 -4.61 -20.61
CA ARG A 215 20.07 -4.06 -21.81
C ARG A 215 21.13 -3.01 -21.47
N ARG A 216 20.81 -2.09 -20.54
CA ARG A 216 21.79 -1.08 -20.07
C ARG A 216 23.05 -1.72 -19.49
N VAL A 217 22.90 -2.72 -18.61
CA VAL A 217 24.05 -3.45 -18.05
C VAL A 217 24.86 -4.13 -19.15
N GLY A 218 24.18 -4.77 -20.10
CA GLY A 218 24.85 -5.36 -21.29
C GLY A 218 25.64 -4.32 -22.10
N PHE A 219 24.99 -3.17 -22.37
CA PHE A 219 25.62 -2.06 -23.09
C PHE A 219 26.86 -1.52 -22.37
N TYR A 220 26.77 -1.20 -21.07
CA TYR A 220 27.94 -0.72 -20.31
C TYR A 220 29.06 -1.75 -20.25
N SER A 221 28.74 -3.03 -20.10
CA SER A 221 29.73 -4.11 -20.09
C SER A 221 30.44 -4.25 -21.45
N MET A 222 29.72 -4.01 -22.55
CA MET A 222 30.36 -3.98 -23.90
C MET A 222 31.19 -2.71 -24.08
N ALA A 223 30.66 -1.54 -23.71
CA ALA A 223 31.39 -0.28 -23.79
C ALA A 223 32.71 -0.32 -22.99
N ASP A 224 32.68 -0.89 -21.76
CA ASP A 224 33.89 -1.09 -20.95
C ASP A 224 34.91 -2.03 -21.61
N LYS A 225 34.47 -3.08 -22.27
CA LYS A 225 35.35 -3.99 -23.01
C LYS A 225 36.02 -3.27 -24.20
N TYR A 226 35.26 -2.45 -24.95
CA TYR A 226 35.80 -1.67 -26.06
C TYR A 226 36.75 -0.59 -25.57
N THR A 227 36.46 0.12 -24.48
CA THR A 227 37.39 1.11 -23.90
C THR A 227 38.62 0.47 -23.31
N ALA A 228 38.54 -0.70 -22.67
CA ALA A 228 39.69 -1.44 -22.15
C ALA A 228 40.61 -1.98 -23.26
N SER A 229 40.07 -2.30 -24.43
CA SER A 229 40.86 -2.74 -25.59
C SER A 229 41.61 -1.60 -26.30
N VAL A 230 41.28 -0.34 -25.98
CA VAL A 230 41.90 0.86 -26.60
C VAL A 230 42.99 1.52 -25.74
N LEU A 231 43.35 0.96 -24.56
CA LEU A 231 44.43 1.45 -23.69
C LEU A 231 45.67 0.53 -23.76
N PRO A 232 46.90 1.00 -23.67
CA PRO A 232 47.69 1.96 -24.46
C PRO A 232 48.85 1.31 -25.25
N ASP A 233 48.64 0.25 -26.01
CA ASP A 233 49.63 -0.27 -26.93
C ASP A 233 49.15 -0.33 -28.40
N GLY A 234 48.26 0.54 -28.75
CA GLY A 234 48.05 1.09 -30.08
C GLY A 234 48.17 0.17 -31.30
N LYS A 235 47.62 -1.04 -31.29
CA LYS A 235 47.31 -1.79 -32.54
C LYS A 235 46.25 -2.83 -32.23
N ALA A 236 44.95 -2.49 -32.40
CA ALA A 236 43.94 -3.51 -32.65
C ALA A 236 44.03 -3.86 -34.15
N GLU A 237 44.53 -5.04 -34.49
CA GLU A 237 44.40 -5.59 -35.84
C GLU A 237 42.94 -6.05 -35.99
N PHE A 238 42.15 -5.22 -36.66
CA PHE A 238 40.87 -5.66 -37.18
C PHE A 238 41.11 -6.29 -38.56
N GLU A 239 40.82 -7.59 -38.69
CA GLU A 239 40.68 -8.22 -39.98
C GLU A 239 39.52 -7.57 -40.73
N ASP A 240 39.86 -6.77 -41.74
CA ASP A 240 38.92 -6.19 -42.70
C ASP A 240 38.34 -7.34 -43.55
N LYS A 241 37.16 -7.81 -43.15
CA LYS A 241 36.32 -8.67 -43.99
C LYS A 241 35.50 -7.79 -44.92
N GLY A 242 36.12 -7.30 -45.97
CA GLY A 242 35.63 -6.81 -47.27
C GLY A 242 34.18 -6.36 -47.47
N SER A 243 33.42 -6.05 -46.42
CA SER A 243 32.06 -5.49 -46.51
C SER A 243 32.14 -3.96 -46.54
N THR A 244 31.31 -3.33 -47.37
CA THR A 244 31.23 -1.86 -47.43
C THR A 244 30.70 -1.29 -46.12
N GLN A 245 31.14 -0.07 -45.75
CA GLN A 245 30.73 0.61 -44.51
C GLN A 245 29.20 0.69 -44.38
N GLU A 246 28.48 0.84 -45.49
CA GLU A 246 27.03 0.88 -45.56
C GLU A 246 26.37 -0.47 -45.23
N GLU A 247 26.98 -1.59 -45.67
CA GLU A 247 26.48 -2.95 -45.32
C GLU A 247 26.70 -3.31 -43.86
N GLN A 248 27.75 -2.80 -43.23
CA GLN A 248 27.98 -2.99 -41.78
C GLN A 248 27.01 -2.22 -40.94
N ILE A 249 26.61 -1.00 -41.34
CA ILE A 249 25.60 -0.18 -40.63
C ILE A 249 24.21 -0.78 -40.79
N LEU A 250 23.86 -1.28 -41.98
CA LEU A 250 22.59 -1.93 -42.26
C LEU A 250 22.36 -3.24 -41.49
N ALA A 251 23.45 -3.88 -41.01
CA ALA A 251 23.40 -5.09 -40.21
C ALA A 251 23.11 -4.84 -38.71
N LEU A 252 23.06 -3.57 -38.27
CA LEU A 252 22.78 -3.21 -36.88
C LEU A 252 21.28 -3.22 -36.62
N GLU A 253 20.81 -4.11 -35.76
CA GLU A 253 19.38 -4.37 -35.53
C GLU A 253 18.77 -3.49 -34.42
N THR A 254 19.61 -2.93 -33.55
CA THR A 254 19.13 -2.18 -32.36
C THR A 254 19.78 -0.80 -32.24
N ILE A 255 19.09 0.12 -31.54
CA ILE A 255 19.64 1.44 -31.20
C ILE A 255 20.94 1.31 -30.40
N ASP A 256 21.04 0.30 -29.54
CA ASP A 256 22.20 0.04 -28.70
C ASP A 256 23.41 -0.35 -29.57
N ASP A 257 23.21 -1.15 -30.62
CA ASP A 257 24.22 -1.53 -31.58
C ASP A 257 24.71 -0.31 -32.40
N LEU A 258 23.78 0.57 -32.80
CA LEU A 258 24.15 1.82 -33.50
C LEU A 258 24.99 2.74 -32.63
N ILE A 259 24.62 2.92 -31.35
CA ILE A 259 25.38 3.74 -30.39
C ILE A 259 26.77 3.15 -30.15
N LEU A 260 26.90 1.83 -29.98
CA LEU A 260 28.18 1.16 -29.81
C LEU A 260 29.06 1.34 -31.04
N ALA A 261 28.52 1.15 -32.22
CA ALA A 261 29.25 1.33 -33.48
C ALA A 261 29.72 2.79 -33.68
N ALA A 262 28.88 3.77 -33.26
CA ALA A 262 29.23 5.19 -33.29
C ALA A 262 30.39 5.52 -32.32
N ILE A 263 30.34 4.98 -31.08
CA ILE A 263 31.40 5.12 -30.07
C ILE A 263 32.70 4.49 -30.58
N GLU A 264 32.61 3.31 -31.15
CA GLU A 264 33.78 2.62 -31.72
C GLU A 264 34.42 3.42 -32.85
N ALA A 265 33.61 3.88 -33.82
CA ALA A 265 34.05 4.71 -34.91
C ALA A 265 34.71 6.02 -34.41
N HIS A 266 34.11 6.66 -33.39
CA HIS A 266 34.69 7.86 -32.76
C HIS A 266 36.05 7.57 -32.11
N ASN A 267 36.18 6.47 -31.35
CA ASN A 267 37.41 6.08 -30.68
C ASN A 267 38.55 5.73 -31.67
N GLN A 268 38.19 5.25 -32.86
CA GLN A 268 39.11 4.99 -33.95
C GLN A 268 39.44 6.24 -34.78
N ASN A 269 38.94 7.43 -34.39
CA ASN A 269 39.03 8.68 -35.13
C ASN A 269 38.41 8.64 -36.55
N LEU A 270 37.44 7.73 -36.76
CA LEU A 270 36.66 7.62 -37.98
C LEU A 270 35.40 8.50 -37.90
N PHE A 271 35.57 9.80 -37.78
CA PHE A 271 34.49 10.75 -37.48
C PHE A 271 33.39 10.76 -38.54
N GLU A 272 33.75 10.63 -39.84
CA GLU A 272 32.73 10.54 -40.91
C GLU A 272 31.86 9.29 -40.82
N LYS A 273 32.41 8.17 -40.30
CA LYS A 273 31.65 6.95 -40.07
C LYS A 273 30.75 7.11 -38.84
N ALA A 274 31.25 7.73 -37.76
CA ALA A 274 30.47 7.98 -36.54
C ALA A 274 29.27 8.93 -36.80
N GLU A 275 29.40 9.88 -37.70
CA GLU A 275 28.31 10.82 -38.07
C GLU A 275 27.22 10.16 -38.94
N LYS A 276 27.53 9.08 -39.65
CA LYS A 276 26.59 8.35 -40.51
C LYS A 276 25.80 7.25 -39.76
N ILE A 277 26.25 6.84 -38.58
CA ILE A 277 25.60 5.86 -37.73
C ILE A 277 24.50 6.51 -36.89
#